data_b5afbf8c5f384c57f243417baa374c1f
#
_entry.id   b5afbf8c5f384c57f243417baa374c1f
#
_cell.length_a   1.000
_cell.length_b   1.000
_cell.length_c   1.000
_cell.angle_alpha   90.00
_cell.angle_beta   90.00
_cell.angle_gamma   90.00
#
_symmetry.space_group_name_H-M   'P 1'
#
loop_
_entity.id
_entity.type
_entity.pdbx_description
1 polymer ?
#
loop_
_entity_poly.entity_id
_entity_poly.type
_entity_poly.pdbx_seq_one_letter_code
_entity_poly.pdbx_strand_id
1 'polypeptide(L)'
;MILSKSNQLKADKDQILDLTRKIFGDTEISKSDFFDWQYLHNPEGEAIVITAKDDDKKNSIIGIESILPMNIMVNQKIVKASLSCNSYIHLDYRKKGIFSKLISIVQEESMKKDILCIYGVANDNSFNSFIKKGSHEISNLPILFRPLRLSNYFSFPLCTILRLFDNIWKIKKSVNPNVIQFSGYFDE
;
A
#
# COMPACT_ATOMS: atom_id res chain seq x y z
N MET A 1 -16.03 4.95 -19.13
CA MET A 1 -15.11 4.81 -17.96
C MET A 1 -14.53 6.18 -17.61
N ILE A 2 -14.77 6.65 -16.40
CA ILE A 2 -14.27 7.92 -15.87
C ILE A 2 -13.09 7.64 -14.93
N LEU A 3 -12.01 8.39 -15.11
CA LEU A 3 -10.85 8.39 -14.22
C LEU A 3 -10.71 9.76 -13.60
N SER A 4 -10.76 9.85 -12.29
CA SER A 4 -10.64 11.13 -11.60
C SER A 4 -10.13 10.97 -10.17
N LYS A 5 -9.56 12.04 -9.64
CA LYS A 5 -9.33 12.16 -8.21
C LYS A 5 -10.67 12.11 -7.48
N SER A 6 -10.74 11.34 -6.39
CA SER A 6 -11.89 11.43 -5.48
C SER A 6 -11.89 12.79 -4.80
N ASN A 7 -12.81 13.65 -5.22
CA ASN A 7 -12.97 14.99 -4.63
C ASN A 7 -13.72 14.94 -3.29
N GLN A 8 -14.39 13.83 -3.02
CA GLN A 8 -15.17 13.60 -1.79
C GLN A 8 -14.87 12.17 -1.31
N LEU A 9 -13.67 11.97 -0.77
CA LEU A 9 -13.21 10.66 -0.36
C LEU A 9 -14.16 9.97 0.64
N LYS A 10 -14.78 10.75 1.53
CA LYS A 10 -15.82 10.26 2.44
C LYS A 10 -17.06 9.73 1.71
N ALA A 11 -17.47 10.37 0.61
CA ALA A 11 -18.62 9.92 -0.17
C ALA A 11 -18.31 8.66 -1.00
N ASP A 12 -17.08 8.49 -1.45
CA ASP A 12 -16.63 7.31 -2.19
C ASP A 12 -16.26 6.12 -1.26
N LYS A 13 -16.19 6.32 0.06
CA LYS A 13 -15.74 5.34 1.05
C LYS A 13 -16.43 4.00 0.91
N ASP A 14 -17.76 3.97 0.92
CA ASP A 14 -18.52 2.71 0.89
C ASP A 14 -18.25 1.92 -0.40
N GLN A 15 -18.17 2.60 -1.54
CA GLN A 15 -17.85 1.96 -2.82
C GLN A 15 -16.41 1.42 -2.86
N ILE A 16 -15.45 2.15 -2.25
CA ILE A 16 -14.05 1.68 -2.14
C ILE A 16 -14.00 0.45 -1.25
N LEU A 17 -14.66 0.47 -0.08
CA LEU A 17 -14.71 -0.67 0.83
C LEU A 17 -15.38 -1.89 0.20
N ASP A 18 -16.45 -1.70 -0.57
CA ASP A 18 -17.11 -2.78 -1.31
C ASP A 18 -16.20 -3.39 -2.39
N LEU A 19 -15.47 -2.56 -3.12
CA LEU A 19 -14.47 -3.04 -4.07
C LEU A 19 -13.34 -3.80 -3.36
N THR A 20 -12.88 -3.29 -2.22
CA THR A 20 -11.85 -3.94 -1.40
C THR A 20 -12.28 -5.33 -0.95
N ARG A 21 -13.51 -5.44 -0.42
CA ARG A 21 -14.08 -6.75 0.01
C ARG A 21 -14.21 -7.73 -1.16
N LYS A 22 -14.59 -7.27 -2.33
CA LYS A 22 -14.68 -8.13 -3.53
C LYS A 22 -13.34 -8.69 -3.98
N ILE A 23 -12.25 -7.97 -3.74
CA ILE A 23 -10.91 -8.36 -4.19
C ILE A 23 -10.16 -9.16 -3.12
N PHE A 24 -10.24 -8.75 -1.86
CA PHE A 24 -9.41 -9.26 -0.76
C PHE A 24 -10.22 -10.00 0.32
N GLY A 25 -11.56 -10.02 0.22
CA GLY A 25 -12.43 -10.56 1.25
C GLY A 25 -12.56 -9.64 2.46
N ASP A 26 -13.05 -10.21 3.57
CA ASP A 26 -13.18 -9.51 4.84
C ASP A 26 -11.83 -9.50 5.59
N THR A 27 -11.01 -8.54 5.23
CA THR A 27 -9.66 -8.31 5.78
C THR A 27 -9.60 -6.96 6.48
N GLU A 28 -8.49 -6.67 7.17
CA GLU A 28 -8.30 -5.41 7.89
C GLU A 28 -8.48 -4.20 6.97
N ILE A 29 -7.91 -4.25 5.75
CA ILE A 29 -8.01 -3.15 4.78
C ILE A 29 -9.42 -2.90 4.25
N SER A 30 -10.37 -3.82 4.47
CA SER A 30 -11.77 -3.67 4.08
C SER A 30 -12.66 -3.09 5.18
N LYS A 31 -12.08 -2.76 6.35
CA LYS A 31 -12.81 -2.20 7.49
C LYS A 31 -12.89 -0.69 7.41
N SER A 32 -14.01 -0.16 7.89
CA SER A 32 -14.30 1.28 7.93
C SER A 32 -13.27 2.05 8.76
N ASP A 33 -12.93 1.54 9.94
CA ASP A 33 -11.99 2.21 10.84
C ASP A 33 -10.58 2.27 10.27
N PHE A 34 -10.15 1.20 9.56
CA PHE A 34 -8.87 1.18 8.86
C PHE A 34 -8.84 2.22 7.73
N PHE A 35 -9.94 2.34 6.97
CA PHE A 35 -10.06 3.35 5.93
C PHE A 35 -9.94 4.77 6.51
N ASP A 36 -10.67 5.06 7.57
CA ASP A 36 -10.65 6.37 8.21
C ASP A 36 -9.26 6.71 8.74
N TRP A 37 -8.64 5.77 9.44
CA TRP A 37 -7.28 5.94 9.95
C TRP A 37 -6.27 6.20 8.83
N GLN A 38 -6.30 5.39 7.79
CA GLN A 38 -5.27 5.44 6.75
C GLN A 38 -5.47 6.60 5.78
N TYR A 39 -6.71 6.86 5.38
CA TYR A 39 -6.99 7.80 4.29
C TYR A 39 -7.45 9.17 4.76
N LEU A 40 -8.24 9.26 5.82
CA LEU A 40 -8.83 10.52 6.28
C LEU A 40 -8.05 11.15 7.43
N HIS A 41 -7.48 10.35 8.31
CA HIS A 41 -6.81 10.80 9.53
C HIS A 41 -5.29 10.64 9.49
N ASN A 42 -4.69 10.58 8.30
CA ASN A 42 -3.25 10.58 8.17
C ASN A 42 -2.66 11.91 8.70
N PRO A 43 -1.67 11.88 9.62
CA PRO A 43 -1.08 13.07 10.24
C PRO A 43 -0.54 14.10 9.26
N GLU A 44 -0.02 13.67 8.12
CA GLU A 44 0.57 14.53 7.08
C GLU A 44 -0.46 14.99 6.03
N GLY A 45 -1.74 14.72 6.27
CA GLY A 45 -2.86 15.14 5.42
C GLY A 45 -3.62 13.97 4.79
N GLU A 46 -4.80 14.28 4.30
CA GLU A 46 -5.70 13.31 3.67
C GLU A 46 -5.05 12.66 2.44
N ALA A 47 -5.27 11.36 2.28
CA ALA A 47 -4.77 10.60 1.14
C ALA A 47 -5.24 11.18 -0.20
N ILE A 48 -4.40 11.05 -1.22
CA ILE A 48 -4.82 11.30 -2.61
C ILE A 48 -5.25 9.95 -3.18
N VAL A 49 -6.54 9.83 -3.49
CA VAL A 49 -7.11 8.62 -4.07
C VAL A 49 -7.65 8.93 -5.46
N ILE A 50 -7.16 8.22 -6.45
CA ILE A 50 -7.66 8.27 -7.83
C ILE A 50 -8.55 7.07 -8.04
N THR A 51 -9.75 7.29 -8.54
CA THR A 51 -10.73 6.25 -8.79
C THR A 51 -10.95 6.04 -10.29
N ALA A 52 -11.15 4.79 -10.68
CA ALA A 52 -11.71 4.41 -11.97
C ALA A 52 -13.16 4.00 -11.76
N LYS A 53 -14.08 4.65 -12.47
CA LYS A 53 -15.53 4.39 -12.39
C LYS A 53 -16.04 3.83 -13.72
N ASP A 54 -16.97 2.90 -13.64
CA ASP A 54 -17.66 2.34 -14.82
C ASP A 54 -18.94 3.12 -15.09
N ASP A 55 -18.99 3.84 -16.21
CA ASP A 55 -20.14 4.66 -16.60
C ASP A 55 -21.41 3.83 -16.80
N ASP A 56 -21.24 2.60 -17.34
CA ASP A 56 -22.35 1.72 -17.65
C ASP A 56 -22.99 1.08 -16.40
N LYS A 57 -22.22 1.06 -15.29
CA LYS A 57 -22.65 0.48 -14.01
C LYS A 57 -22.84 1.53 -12.92
N LYS A 58 -23.66 2.54 -13.18
CA LYS A 58 -24.02 3.59 -12.21
C LYS A 58 -22.79 4.27 -11.58
N ASN A 59 -21.73 4.47 -12.36
CA ASN A 59 -20.46 5.03 -11.87
C ASN A 59 -19.85 4.24 -10.69
N SER A 60 -20.00 2.93 -10.67
CA SER A 60 -19.37 2.10 -9.64
C SER A 60 -17.86 2.14 -9.73
N ILE A 61 -17.18 2.21 -8.60
CA ILE A 61 -15.73 2.20 -8.54
C ILE A 61 -15.23 0.78 -8.86
N ILE A 62 -14.38 0.70 -9.89
CA ILE A 62 -13.79 -0.54 -10.42
C ILE A 62 -12.29 -0.64 -10.21
N GLY A 63 -11.67 0.41 -9.74
CA GLY A 63 -10.26 0.44 -9.41
C GLY A 63 -9.86 1.70 -8.68
N ILE A 64 -8.79 1.60 -7.91
CA ILE A 64 -8.16 2.73 -7.22
C ILE A 64 -6.64 2.67 -7.30
N GLU A 65 -6.04 3.83 -7.23
CA GLU A 65 -4.65 4.08 -6.89
C GLU A 65 -4.64 5.11 -5.77
N SER A 66 -3.91 4.83 -4.69
CA SER A 66 -3.84 5.74 -3.55
C SER A 66 -2.42 6.02 -3.12
N ILE A 67 -2.19 7.26 -2.71
CA ILE A 67 -0.95 7.68 -2.08
C ILE A 67 -1.23 8.40 -0.78
N LEU A 68 -0.41 8.07 0.22
CA LEU A 68 -0.45 8.66 1.56
C LEU A 68 0.63 9.72 1.66
N PRO A 69 0.28 11.00 1.89
CA PRO A 69 1.26 12.03 2.16
C PRO A 69 2.10 11.70 3.40
N MET A 70 3.39 12.00 3.32
CA MET A 70 4.31 11.86 4.42
C MET A 70 5.53 12.75 4.24
N ASN A 71 6.26 12.95 5.32
CA ASN A 71 7.56 13.61 5.29
C ASN A 71 8.67 12.56 5.35
N ILE A 72 9.68 12.71 4.51
CA ILE A 72 10.89 11.89 4.55
C ILE A 72 12.12 12.78 4.72
N MET A 73 13.19 12.21 5.24
CA MET A 73 14.45 12.91 5.38
C MET A 73 15.40 12.52 4.26
N VAL A 74 15.81 13.50 3.46
CA VAL A 74 16.79 13.34 2.37
C VAL A 74 17.93 14.32 2.62
N ASN A 75 19.16 13.84 2.75
CA ASN A 75 20.33 14.68 3.00
C ASN A 75 20.12 15.69 4.16
N GLN A 76 19.60 15.21 5.30
CA GLN A 76 19.28 16.00 6.49
C GLN A 76 18.19 17.09 6.30
N LYS A 77 17.49 17.08 5.19
CA LYS A 77 16.35 17.97 4.91
C LYS A 77 15.05 17.16 4.89
N ILE A 78 14.03 17.71 5.52
CA ILE A 78 12.68 17.14 5.45
C ILE A 78 12.05 17.56 4.14
N VAL A 79 11.55 16.60 3.38
CA VAL A 79 10.86 16.81 2.10
C VAL A 79 9.52 16.10 2.09
N LYS A 80 8.55 16.69 1.38
CA LYS A 80 7.25 16.05 1.17
C LYS A 80 7.38 14.89 0.21
N ALA A 81 6.89 13.75 0.62
CA ALA A 81 6.83 12.53 -0.17
C ALA A 81 5.45 11.87 -0.06
N SER A 82 5.25 10.77 -0.73
CA SER A 82 4.05 9.94 -0.55
C SER A 82 4.38 8.46 -0.69
N LEU A 83 3.66 7.65 0.08
CA LEU A 83 3.68 6.20 -0.05
C LEU A 83 2.53 5.75 -0.95
N SER A 84 2.84 5.12 -2.09
CA SER A 84 1.84 4.42 -2.91
C SER A 84 1.46 3.11 -2.23
N CYS A 85 0.18 2.93 -1.98
CA CYS A 85 -0.36 1.74 -1.32
C CYS A 85 -1.80 1.46 -1.75
N ASN A 86 -2.25 0.23 -1.49
CA ASN A 86 -3.64 -0.20 -1.75
C ASN A 86 -4.12 0.09 -3.18
N SER A 87 -3.29 -0.27 -4.15
CA SER A 87 -3.55 -0.06 -5.57
C SER A 87 -4.14 -1.33 -6.17
N TYR A 88 -5.36 -1.28 -6.67
CA TYR A 88 -6.02 -2.47 -7.22
C TYR A 88 -7.12 -2.15 -8.23
N ILE A 89 -7.35 -3.11 -9.12
CA ILE A 89 -8.41 -3.08 -10.13
C ILE A 89 -9.27 -4.34 -9.99
N HIS A 90 -10.58 -4.20 -10.09
CA HIS A 90 -11.53 -5.31 -10.14
C HIS A 90 -11.14 -6.32 -11.23
N LEU A 91 -11.28 -7.60 -10.95
CA LEU A 91 -10.77 -8.69 -11.80
C LEU A 91 -11.20 -8.56 -13.26
N ASP A 92 -12.48 -8.26 -13.53
CA ASP A 92 -13.07 -8.16 -14.88
C ASP A 92 -12.53 -6.97 -15.69
N TYR A 93 -11.84 -6.03 -15.03
CA TYR A 93 -11.32 -4.81 -15.66
C TYR A 93 -9.80 -4.78 -15.76
N ARG A 94 -9.14 -5.86 -15.36
CA ARG A 94 -7.68 -5.98 -15.48
C ARG A 94 -7.23 -6.09 -16.94
N LYS A 95 -5.94 -5.87 -17.19
CA LYS A 95 -5.30 -5.94 -18.54
C LYS A 95 -5.85 -4.93 -19.55
N LYS A 96 -6.63 -3.93 -19.14
CA LYS A 96 -7.18 -2.85 -19.99
C LYS A 96 -6.39 -1.54 -19.87
N GLY A 97 -5.21 -1.55 -19.29
CA GLY A 97 -4.36 -0.36 -19.12
C GLY A 97 -4.86 0.65 -18.08
N ILE A 98 -5.91 0.33 -17.32
CA ILE A 98 -6.53 1.24 -16.32
C ILE A 98 -5.51 1.62 -15.27
N PHE A 99 -4.78 0.65 -14.72
CA PHE A 99 -3.80 0.90 -13.66
C PHE A 99 -2.72 1.90 -14.08
N SER A 100 -2.16 1.76 -15.28
CA SER A 100 -1.18 2.70 -15.80
C SER A 100 -1.71 4.14 -15.95
N LYS A 101 -3.01 4.28 -16.26
CA LYS A 101 -3.65 5.61 -16.32
C LYS A 101 -3.85 6.20 -14.93
N LEU A 102 -4.24 5.37 -13.94
CA LEU A 102 -4.37 5.80 -12.55
C LEU A 102 -3.02 6.31 -12.00
N ILE A 103 -1.91 5.59 -12.27
CA ILE A 103 -0.56 6.03 -11.89
C ILE A 103 -0.25 7.41 -12.48
N SER A 104 -0.54 7.64 -13.77
CA SER A 104 -0.28 8.95 -14.40
C SER A 104 -1.02 10.09 -13.70
N ILE A 105 -2.30 9.89 -13.38
CA ILE A 105 -3.11 10.90 -12.71
C ILE A 105 -2.61 11.16 -11.28
N VAL A 106 -2.22 10.10 -10.56
CA VAL A 106 -1.61 10.25 -9.23
C VAL A 106 -0.33 11.10 -9.29
N GLN A 107 0.53 10.87 -10.29
CA GLN A 107 1.74 11.64 -10.49
C GLN A 107 1.42 13.13 -10.74
N GLU A 108 0.44 13.43 -11.60
CA GLU A 108 -0.01 14.80 -11.86
C GLU A 108 -0.56 15.47 -10.59
N GLU A 109 -1.41 14.78 -9.83
CA GLU A 109 -1.98 15.32 -8.58
C GLU A 109 -0.89 15.52 -7.49
N SER A 110 0.13 14.68 -7.49
CA SER A 110 1.27 14.82 -6.57
C SER A 110 2.09 16.08 -6.87
N MET A 111 2.36 16.35 -8.14
CA MET A 111 3.07 17.57 -8.54
C MET A 111 2.32 18.85 -8.14
N LYS A 112 0.98 18.85 -8.22
CA LYS A 112 0.15 19.98 -7.77
C LYS A 112 0.23 20.25 -6.26
N LYS A 113 0.68 19.26 -5.48
CA LYS A 113 0.82 19.35 -4.02
C LYS A 113 2.26 19.47 -3.54
N ASP A 114 3.19 19.74 -4.44
CA ASP A 114 4.63 19.84 -4.17
C ASP A 114 5.21 18.56 -3.52
N ILE A 115 4.67 17.40 -3.87
CA ILE A 115 5.20 16.11 -3.46
C ILE A 115 6.39 15.78 -4.37
N LEU A 116 7.59 15.72 -3.78
CA LEU A 116 8.83 15.54 -4.51
C LEU A 116 9.05 14.11 -5.00
N CYS A 117 8.59 13.11 -4.24
CA CYS A 117 8.70 11.72 -4.67
C CYS A 117 7.52 10.88 -4.19
N ILE A 118 7.22 9.84 -4.97
CA ILE A 118 6.30 8.77 -4.60
C ILE A 118 7.15 7.51 -4.52
N TYR A 119 7.08 6.79 -3.41
CA TYR A 119 7.70 5.49 -3.27
C TYR A 119 6.66 4.44 -2.88
N GLY A 120 6.98 3.18 -3.08
CA GLY A 120 6.08 2.09 -2.75
C GLY A 120 6.76 0.73 -2.86
N VAL A 121 6.09 -0.28 -2.36
CA VAL A 121 6.51 -1.68 -2.49
C VAL A 121 5.62 -2.34 -3.53
N ALA A 122 6.15 -2.50 -4.73
CA ALA A 122 5.44 -3.12 -5.84
C ALA A 122 5.49 -4.65 -5.72
N ASN A 123 4.39 -5.30 -6.08
CA ASN A 123 4.37 -6.74 -6.32
C ASN A 123 4.55 -7.04 -7.82
N ASP A 124 4.72 -8.30 -8.20
CA ASP A 124 4.97 -8.72 -9.59
C ASP A 124 3.93 -8.20 -10.58
N ASN A 125 2.67 -8.04 -10.15
CA ASN A 125 1.59 -7.57 -11.03
C ASN A 125 1.64 -6.06 -11.29
N SER A 126 2.14 -5.27 -10.33
CA SER A 126 2.17 -3.81 -10.40
C SER A 126 3.53 -3.27 -10.83
N PHE A 127 4.63 -3.96 -10.55
CA PHE A 127 6.00 -3.54 -10.81
C PHE A 127 6.21 -2.99 -12.23
N ASN A 128 5.90 -3.79 -13.24
CA ASN A 128 6.08 -3.38 -14.64
C ASN A 128 5.29 -2.12 -15.01
N SER A 129 4.14 -1.87 -14.36
CA SER A 129 3.34 -0.67 -14.61
C SER A 129 4.01 0.58 -14.03
N PHE A 130 4.61 0.47 -12.85
CA PHE A 130 5.36 1.57 -12.25
C PHE A 130 6.62 1.90 -13.06
N ILE A 131 7.41 0.90 -13.45
CA ILE A 131 8.61 1.11 -14.28
C ILE A 131 8.27 1.80 -15.61
N LYS A 132 7.21 1.35 -16.30
CA LYS A 132 6.74 1.99 -17.55
C LYS A 132 6.28 3.45 -17.35
N LYS A 133 5.98 3.86 -16.13
CA LYS A 133 5.56 5.21 -15.77
C LYS A 133 6.67 6.05 -15.13
N GLY A 134 7.93 5.62 -15.32
CA GLY A 134 9.10 6.38 -14.90
C GLY A 134 9.56 6.14 -13.47
N SER A 135 9.01 5.14 -12.78
CA SER A 135 9.54 4.73 -11.47
C SER A 135 10.86 3.96 -11.66
N HIS A 136 11.76 4.10 -10.70
CA HIS A 136 13.01 3.37 -10.66
C HIS A 136 13.01 2.37 -9.51
N GLU A 137 13.53 1.17 -9.75
CA GLU A 137 13.77 0.19 -8.71
C GLU A 137 14.96 0.63 -7.86
N ILE A 138 14.76 0.73 -6.55
CA ILE A 138 15.83 1.09 -5.61
C ILE A 138 16.47 -0.17 -5.02
N SER A 139 15.63 -1.12 -4.59
CA SER A 139 16.09 -2.36 -3.97
C SER A 139 14.96 -3.39 -3.90
N ASN A 140 15.34 -4.65 -3.80
CA ASN A 140 14.45 -5.73 -3.42
C ASN A 140 14.36 -5.83 -1.89
N LEU A 141 13.14 -5.81 -1.33
CA LEU A 141 12.93 -5.99 0.09
C LEU A 141 12.90 -7.50 0.41
N PRO A 142 13.88 -8.02 1.17
CA PRO A 142 13.83 -9.41 1.58
C PRO A 142 12.71 -9.61 2.60
N ILE A 143 11.90 -10.64 2.41
CA ILE A 143 10.92 -11.05 3.42
C ILE A 143 11.64 -11.95 4.42
N LEU A 144 11.78 -11.46 5.66
CA LEU A 144 12.30 -12.25 6.76
C LEU A 144 11.13 -12.86 7.53
N PHE A 145 11.04 -14.17 7.52
CA PHE A 145 10.02 -14.91 8.26
C PHE A 145 10.62 -15.51 9.53
N ARG A 146 9.98 -15.25 10.66
CA ARG A 146 10.34 -15.86 11.95
C ARG A 146 9.08 -16.36 12.64
N PRO A 147 8.86 -17.67 12.70
CA PRO A 147 7.76 -18.23 13.46
C PRO A 147 7.98 -17.96 14.96
N LEU A 148 6.99 -17.36 15.63
CA LEU A 148 7.05 -17.09 17.08
C LEU A 148 6.55 -18.26 17.92
N ARG A 149 5.69 -19.10 17.35
CA ARG A 149 5.14 -20.31 17.96
C ARG A 149 4.98 -21.39 16.91
N LEU A 150 5.92 -22.29 16.87
CA LEU A 150 5.88 -23.44 15.94
C LEU A 150 4.70 -24.39 16.24
N SER A 151 4.32 -24.53 17.52
CA SER A 151 3.21 -25.38 17.94
C SER A 151 1.87 -25.05 17.27
N ASN A 152 1.65 -23.80 16.84
CA ASN A 152 0.42 -23.39 16.18
C ASN A 152 0.27 -23.89 14.73
N TYR A 153 1.35 -24.35 14.13
CA TYR A 153 1.39 -24.79 12.72
C TYR A 153 1.28 -26.31 12.55
N PHE A 154 1.31 -27.07 13.65
CA PHE A 154 1.31 -28.51 13.61
C PHE A 154 0.15 -29.10 14.42
N SER A 155 -0.43 -30.19 13.90
CA SER A 155 -1.48 -30.94 14.57
C SER A 155 -0.90 -31.81 15.68
N PHE A 156 -1.75 -32.18 16.66
CA PHE A 156 -1.41 -33.17 17.69
C PHE A 156 -0.93 -34.48 17.04
N PRO A 157 0.15 -35.15 17.53
CA PRO A 157 0.86 -34.94 18.80
C PRO A 157 2.07 -33.98 18.72
N LEU A 158 2.50 -33.58 17.53
CA LEU A 158 3.71 -32.77 17.32
C LEU A 158 3.64 -31.39 18.00
N CYS A 159 2.45 -30.79 18.07
CA CYS A 159 2.26 -29.50 18.74
C CYS A 159 2.66 -29.54 20.22
N THR A 160 2.48 -30.67 20.91
CA THR A 160 2.81 -30.83 22.34
C THR A 160 4.34 -30.81 22.57
N ILE A 161 5.07 -31.47 21.69
CA ILE A 161 6.55 -31.48 21.73
C ILE A 161 7.09 -30.08 21.40
N LEU A 162 6.54 -29.45 20.37
CA LEU A 162 6.97 -28.11 19.92
C LEU A 162 6.67 -27.01 20.95
N ARG A 163 5.62 -27.14 21.79
CA ARG A 163 5.36 -26.24 22.92
C ARG A 163 6.51 -26.17 23.93
N LEU A 164 7.25 -27.26 24.09
CA LEU A 164 8.44 -27.27 24.96
C LEU A 164 9.56 -26.43 24.33
N PHE A 165 9.71 -26.47 23.01
CA PHE A 165 10.69 -25.66 22.29
C PHE A 165 10.28 -24.18 22.17
N ASP A 166 9.00 -23.86 22.06
CA ASP A 166 8.50 -22.47 22.03
C ASP A 166 8.90 -21.69 23.30
N ASN A 167 9.04 -22.37 24.45
CA ASN A 167 9.48 -21.75 25.69
C ASN A 167 11.00 -21.52 25.76
N ILE A 168 11.78 -22.33 25.07
CA ILE A 168 13.24 -22.20 25.03
C ILE A 168 13.64 -21.03 24.08
N TRP A 169 12.80 -20.74 23.09
CA TRP A 169 13.03 -19.69 22.09
C TRP A 169 12.49 -18.32 22.46
N LYS A 170 12.25 -18.07 23.74
CA LYS A 170 12.04 -16.69 24.24
C LYS A 170 13.32 -15.91 24.10
N ILE A 171 13.56 -15.43 22.90
CA ILE A 171 14.71 -14.61 22.60
C ILE A 171 14.56 -13.28 23.32
N LYS A 172 15.59 -12.90 24.08
CA LYS A 172 15.79 -11.55 24.58
C LYS A 172 15.45 -10.54 23.48
N LYS A 173 14.45 -9.68 23.71
CA LYS A 173 14.19 -8.50 22.92
C LYS A 173 15.44 -7.61 22.94
N SER A 174 16.29 -7.75 21.95
CA SER A 174 17.13 -6.65 21.52
C SER A 174 16.31 -5.93 20.44
N VAL A 175 15.43 -5.05 20.85
CA VAL A 175 14.86 -4.06 19.93
C VAL A 175 15.94 -2.99 19.81
N ASN A 176 16.76 -3.14 18.81
CA ASN A 176 17.51 -2.01 18.30
C ASN A 176 16.56 -1.29 17.32
N PRO A 177 16.06 -0.09 17.65
CA PRO A 177 15.31 0.71 16.69
C PRO A 177 16.31 1.29 15.68
N ASN A 178 16.82 0.45 14.80
CA ASN A 178 17.56 0.93 13.68
C ASN A 178 16.56 1.63 12.75
N VAL A 179 16.56 2.95 12.83
CA VAL A 179 16.12 3.84 11.78
C VAL A 179 16.71 3.27 10.49
N ILE A 180 15.85 2.86 9.56
CA ILE A 180 16.27 2.47 8.23
C ILE A 180 16.81 3.75 7.58
N GLN A 181 18.11 3.95 7.64
CA GLN A 181 18.78 4.97 6.84
C GLN A 181 18.81 4.46 5.40
N PHE A 182 17.92 5.00 4.56
CA PHE A 182 18.09 4.89 3.12
C PHE A 182 19.26 5.80 2.73
N SER A 183 20.46 5.25 2.64
CA SER A 183 21.54 5.87 1.90
C SER A 183 21.33 5.55 0.42
N GLY A 184 20.42 6.27 -0.25
CA GLY A 184 20.25 6.20 -1.68
C GLY A 184 21.30 7.08 -2.33
N TYR A 185 22.09 6.53 -3.24
CA TYR A 185 22.86 7.28 -4.21
C TYR A 185 21.85 7.93 -5.17
N PHE A 186 21.64 9.23 -5.02
CA PHE A 186 21.15 10.06 -6.10
C PHE A 186 22.39 10.69 -6.71
N ASP A 187 22.96 10.04 -7.73
CA ASP A 187 23.94 10.67 -8.59
C ASP A 187 23.23 11.70 -9.47
N GLU A 188 23.86 12.86 -9.61
CA GLU A 188 23.44 14.07 -10.33
C GLU A 188 23.09 13.84 -11.80
#